data_8c6ef402e3ae5de027cdbf433fd502a4
#
_entry.id   8c6ef402e3ae5de027cdbf433fd502a4
#
_cell.length_a   1.000
_cell.length_b   1.000
_cell.length_c   1.000
_cell.angle_alpha   90.00
_cell.angle_beta   90.00
_cell.angle_gamma   90.00
#
_symmetry.space_group_name_H-M   'P 1'
#
loop_
_entity.id
_entity.type
_entity.pdbx_description
1 polymer ?
#
loop_
_entity_poly.entity_id
_entity_poly.type
_entity_poly.pdbx_seq_one_letter_code
_entity_poly.pdbx_strand_id
1 'polypeptide(L)'
;MGMGSSTALLSLIIATLAVGLSLVTVVLQRRQQQRAAYRGIYEVLMSEQLQRGRWLVSEISQPGDLPKDRSPDSYLIYRTLGWFDTLAMYGQRRVVPRRWVMEVWHHSLRDISTGAKVMLNDRLERDQDYAPWQYLWPLLDDVAHYQSRGLCCRPQDLAAAGSQPPAEP
;
A
#
# COMPACT_ATOMS: atom_id res chain seq x y z
N MET A 1 -14.22 57.50 26.57
CA MET A 1 -13.33 56.36 26.80
C MET A 1 -13.96 55.07 26.23
N GLY A 2 -14.18 54.93 24.93
CA GLY A 2 -14.86 53.79 24.34
C GLY A 2 -14.29 53.25 23.00
N MET A 3 -13.36 54.00 22.37
CA MET A 3 -12.87 53.60 21.02
C MET A 3 -11.80 52.49 21.03
N GLY A 4 -11.09 52.28 22.11
CA GLY A 4 -10.04 51.25 22.18
C GLY A 4 -10.55 49.80 22.29
N SER A 5 -11.74 49.62 22.83
CA SER A 5 -12.33 48.26 22.99
C SER A 5 -12.82 47.66 21.68
N SER A 6 -13.38 48.48 20.80
CA SER A 6 -13.91 48.00 19.50
C SER A 6 -12.81 47.61 18.53
N THR A 7 -11.68 48.31 18.52
CA THR A 7 -10.53 47.99 17.69
C THR A 7 -9.83 46.72 18.15
N ALA A 8 -9.74 46.46 19.45
CA ALA A 8 -9.17 45.24 20.02
C ALA A 8 -10.04 44.02 19.68
N LEU A 9 -11.35 44.13 19.76
CA LEU A 9 -12.27 43.04 19.34
C LEU A 9 -12.16 42.73 17.85
N LEU A 10 -12.10 43.75 17.01
CA LEU A 10 -11.97 43.56 15.57
C LEU A 10 -10.67 42.84 15.20
N SER A 11 -9.52 43.28 15.80
CA SER A 11 -8.23 42.64 15.55
C SER A 11 -8.21 41.17 16.06
N LEU A 12 -8.85 40.87 17.17
CA LEU A 12 -8.98 39.51 17.67
C LEU A 12 -9.76 38.61 16.70
N ILE A 13 -10.88 39.09 16.15
CA ILE A 13 -11.68 38.36 15.15
C ILE A 13 -10.86 38.09 13.89
N ILE A 14 -10.17 39.13 13.37
CA ILE A 14 -9.33 38.95 12.18
C ILE A 14 -8.20 37.95 12.43
N ALA A 15 -7.53 38.01 13.59
CA ALA A 15 -6.49 37.07 13.95
C ALA A 15 -7.02 35.60 14.01
N THR A 16 -8.19 35.43 14.64
CA THR A 16 -8.83 34.10 14.74
C THR A 16 -9.21 33.55 13.38
N LEU A 17 -9.77 34.37 12.50
CA LEU A 17 -10.09 33.98 11.13
C LEU A 17 -8.83 33.62 10.32
N ALA A 18 -7.76 34.39 10.46
CA ALA A 18 -6.50 34.10 9.78
C ALA A 18 -5.88 32.78 10.23
N VAL A 19 -5.91 32.45 11.52
CA VAL A 19 -5.46 31.16 12.05
C VAL A 19 -6.34 30.04 11.52
N GLY A 20 -7.66 30.20 11.55
CA GLY A 20 -8.59 29.21 11.01
C GLY A 20 -8.35 28.91 9.52
N LEU A 21 -8.17 29.96 8.71
CA LEU A 21 -7.88 29.81 7.28
C LEU A 21 -6.53 29.13 7.05
N SER A 22 -5.51 29.47 7.84
CA SER A 22 -4.19 28.83 7.77
C SER A 22 -4.27 27.33 8.07
N LEU A 23 -5.02 26.92 9.10
CA LEU A 23 -5.22 25.53 9.45
C LEU A 23 -5.92 24.76 8.32
N VAL A 24 -6.98 25.31 7.73
CA VAL A 24 -7.67 24.73 6.59
C VAL A 24 -6.71 24.55 5.42
N THR A 25 -5.91 25.57 5.10
CA THR A 25 -4.94 25.51 4.02
C THR A 25 -3.91 24.38 4.23
N VAL A 26 -3.35 24.26 5.44
CA VAL A 26 -2.40 23.19 5.79
C VAL A 26 -3.03 21.81 5.63
N VAL A 27 -4.27 21.62 6.08
CA VAL A 27 -4.98 20.32 5.93
C VAL A 27 -5.21 19.98 4.46
N LEU A 28 -5.64 20.96 3.66
CA LEU A 28 -5.86 20.75 2.21
C LEU A 28 -4.55 20.42 1.50
N GLN A 29 -3.49 21.15 1.78
CA GLN A 29 -2.16 20.92 1.22
C GLN A 29 -1.63 19.53 1.57
N ARG A 30 -1.77 19.10 2.83
CA ARG A 30 -1.39 17.76 3.26
C ARG A 30 -2.15 16.68 2.49
N ARG A 31 -3.46 16.85 2.28
CA ARG A 31 -4.28 15.91 1.49
C ARG A 31 -3.84 15.85 0.03
N GLN A 32 -3.49 17.00 -0.57
CA GLN A 32 -2.97 17.05 -1.93
C GLN A 32 -1.61 16.33 -2.06
N GLN A 33 -0.70 16.57 -1.11
CA GLN A 33 0.59 15.87 -1.05
C GLN A 33 0.43 14.35 -0.91
N GLN A 34 -0.48 13.88 -0.06
CA GLN A 34 -0.78 12.46 0.08
C GLN A 34 -1.30 11.85 -1.23
N ARG A 35 -2.19 12.54 -1.93
CA ARG A 35 -2.71 12.08 -3.23
C ARG A 35 -1.63 12.06 -4.31
N ALA A 36 -0.78 13.08 -4.34
CA ALA A 36 0.34 13.16 -5.29
C ALA A 36 1.36 12.02 -5.05
N ALA A 37 1.75 11.79 -3.78
CA ALA A 37 2.64 10.70 -3.41
C ALA A 37 2.06 9.32 -3.78
N TYR A 38 0.77 9.11 -3.51
CA TYR A 38 0.11 7.86 -3.87
C TYR A 38 0.03 7.65 -5.38
N ARG A 39 -0.30 8.70 -6.14
CA ARG A 39 -0.35 8.65 -7.61
C ARG A 39 1.00 8.28 -8.19
N GLY A 40 2.08 8.92 -7.74
CA GLY A 40 3.43 8.63 -8.23
C GLY A 40 3.83 7.16 -8.02
N ILE A 41 3.56 6.58 -6.83
CA ILE A 41 3.80 5.16 -6.59
C ILE A 41 2.88 4.28 -7.44
N TYR A 42 1.60 4.63 -7.55
CA TYR A 42 0.63 3.87 -8.33
C TYR A 42 1.06 3.78 -9.80
N GLU A 43 1.45 4.89 -10.42
CA GLU A 43 1.92 4.93 -11.82
C GLU A 43 3.14 4.03 -12.03
N VAL A 44 4.09 4.05 -11.11
CA VAL A 44 5.27 3.18 -11.18
C VAL A 44 4.88 1.71 -11.03
N LEU A 45 4.07 1.36 -10.03
CA LEU A 45 3.62 -0.02 -9.80
C LEU A 45 2.75 -0.57 -10.94
N MET A 46 2.06 0.30 -11.67
CA MET A 46 1.25 -0.07 -12.84
C MET A 46 2.06 -0.13 -14.14
N SER A 47 3.35 0.22 -14.12
CA SER A 47 4.20 0.09 -15.30
C SER A 47 4.32 -1.37 -15.76
N GLU A 48 4.45 -1.57 -17.07
CA GLU A 48 4.57 -2.90 -17.68
C GLU A 48 5.72 -3.73 -17.05
N GLN A 49 6.86 -3.08 -16.80
CA GLN A 49 8.00 -3.74 -16.16
C GLN A 49 7.65 -4.29 -14.78
N LEU A 50 6.97 -3.50 -13.93
CA LEU A 50 6.63 -3.96 -12.59
C LEU A 50 5.44 -4.93 -12.59
N GLN A 51 4.56 -4.88 -13.59
CA GLN A 51 3.55 -5.93 -13.79
C GLN A 51 4.22 -7.27 -14.12
N ARG A 52 5.20 -7.27 -15.03
CA ARG A 52 6.01 -8.46 -15.31
C ARG A 52 6.76 -8.94 -14.06
N GLY A 53 7.34 -8.01 -13.29
CA GLY A 53 8.02 -8.37 -12.04
C GLY A 53 7.07 -9.01 -11.02
N ARG A 54 5.84 -8.53 -10.89
CA ARG A 54 4.81 -9.16 -10.04
C ARG A 54 4.49 -10.57 -10.49
N TRP A 55 4.30 -10.75 -11.79
CA TRP A 55 4.07 -12.09 -12.35
C TRP A 55 5.23 -13.03 -12.02
N LEU A 56 6.48 -12.62 -12.23
CA LEU A 56 7.66 -13.42 -11.86
C LEU A 56 7.69 -13.78 -10.37
N VAL A 57 7.32 -12.84 -9.47
CA VAL A 57 7.26 -13.13 -8.04
C VAL A 57 6.14 -14.16 -7.74
N SER A 58 5.00 -14.07 -8.40
CA SER A 58 3.88 -15.00 -8.16
C SER A 58 4.16 -16.43 -8.63
N GLU A 59 5.08 -16.65 -9.57
CA GLU A 59 5.52 -17.96 -10.02
C GLU A 59 6.44 -18.68 -9.01
N ILE A 60 7.04 -17.93 -8.07
CA ILE A 60 7.93 -18.49 -7.05
C ILE A 60 7.08 -19.14 -5.95
N SER A 61 7.20 -20.46 -5.78
CA SER A 61 6.50 -21.22 -4.75
C SER A 61 7.45 -21.81 -3.71
N GLN A 62 8.69 -22.08 -4.08
CA GLN A 62 9.72 -22.72 -3.26
C GLN A 62 11.13 -22.19 -3.61
N PRO A 63 12.15 -22.42 -2.77
CA PRO A 63 13.51 -21.94 -3.03
C PRO A 63 14.12 -22.41 -4.38
N GLY A 64 13.70 -23.55 -4.90
CA GLY A 64 14.16 -24.05 -6.21
C GLY A 64 13.67 -23.24 -7.40
N ASP A 65 12.62 -22.46 -7.24
CA ASP A 65 12.04 -21.61 -8.30
C ASP A 65 12.74 -20.24 -8.40
N LEU A 66 13.68 -19.97 -7.50
CA LEU A 66 14.38 -18.69 -7.49
C LEU A 66 15.16 -18.47 -8.79
N PRO A 67 15.05 -17.30 -9.40
CA PRO A 67 15.81 -17.02 -10.62
C PRO A 67 17.30 -17.00 -10.32
N LYS A 68 18.08 -17.36 -11.34
CA LYS A 68 19.54 -17.30 -11.25
C LYS A 68 20.00 -15.92 -10.81
N ASP A 69 20.88 -15.88 -9.83
CA ASP A 69 21.41 -14.64 -9.29
C ASP A 69 21.99 -13.74 -10.39
N ARG A 70 21.78 -12.43 -10.27
CA ARG A 70 22.15 -11.41 -11.27
C ARG A 70 21.54 -11.59 -12.67
N SER A 71 20.49 -12.40 -12.81
CA SER A 71 19.73 -12.47 -14.06
C SER A 71 18.84 -11.22 -14.22
N PRO A 72 18.41 -10.88 -15.45
CA PRO A 72 17.43 -9.80 -15.66
C PRO A 72 16.15 -9.99 -14.86
N ASP A 73 15.69 -11.23 -14.70
CA ASP A 73 14.49 -11.56 -13.95
C ASP A 73 14.70 -11.36 -12.44
N SER A 74 15.86 -11.78 -11.88
CA SER A 74 16.17 -11.51 -10.48
C SER A 74 16.21 -10.01 -10.18
N TYR A 75 16.83 -9.22 -11.06
CA TYR A 75 16.84 -7.75 -10.91
C TYR A 75 15.44 -7.15 -10.94
N LEU A 76 14.58 -7.64 -11.82
CA LEU A 76 13.21 -7.16 -11.95
C LEU A 76 12.36 -7.50 -10.71
N ILE A 77 12.54 -8.71 -10.17
CA ILE A 77 11.90 -9.14 -8.91
C ILE A 77 12.35 -8.24 -7.75
N TYR A 78 13.66 -8.04 -7.56
CA TYR A 78 14.19 -7.16 -6.50
C TYR A 78 13.63 -5.75 -6.59
N ARG A 79 13.60 -5.20 -7.80
CA ARG A 79 13.03 -3.88 -8.05
C ARG A 79 11.54 -3.82 -7.71
N THR A 80 10.80 -4.85 -8.06
CA THR A 80 9.35 -4.93 -7.77
C THR A 80 9.09 -4.99 -6.28
N LEU A 81 9.79 -5.87 -5.55
CA LEU A 81 9.67 -5.97 -4.09
C LEU A 81 10.10 -4.67 -3.40
N GLY A 82 11.15 -4.00 -3.89
CA GLY A 82 11.58 -2.69 -3.39
C GLY A 82 10.51 -1.60 -3.54
N TRP A 83 9.75 -1.59 -4.63
CA TRP A 83 8.65 -0.66 -4.79
C TRP A 83 7.46 -0.98 -3.87
N PHE A 84 7.15 -2.25 -3.64
CA PHE A 84 6.15 -2.64 -2.64
C PHE A 84 6.60 -2.33 -1.21
N ASP A 85 7.90 -2.46 -0.91
CA ASP A 85 8.46 -2.02 0.37
C ASP A 85 8.31 -0.50 0.57
N THR A 86 8.57 0.28 -0.50
CA THR A 86 8.35 1.74 -0.49
C THR A 86 6.86 2.08 -0.25
N LEU A 87 5.94 1.37 -0.91
CA LEU A 87 4.50 1.52 -0.68
C LEU A 87 4.13 1.20 0.77
N ALA A 88 4.68 0.12 1.32
CA ALA A 88 4.48 -0.30 2.70
C ALA A 88 5.00 0.77 3.69
N MET A 89 6.21 1.29 3.45
CA MET A 89 6.80 2.37 4.23
C MET A 89 5.90 3.62 4.23
N TYR A 90 5.38 4.02 3.08
CA TYR A 90 4.48 5.17 2.98
C TYR A 90 3.18 4.96 3.76
N GLY A 91 2.66 3.74 3.75
CA GLY A 91 1.49 3.35 4.56
C GLY A 91 1.78 3.41 6.05
N GLN A 92 2.91 2.85 6.51
CA GLN A 92 3.31 2.87 7.92
C GLN A 92 3.60 4.29 8.43
N ARG A 93 4.32 5.09 7.65
CA ARG A 93 4.66 6.49 8.01
C ARG A 93 3.49 7.46 7.81
N ARG A 94 2.32 6.96 7.44
CA ARG A 94 1.10 7.76 7.20
C ARG A 94 1.29 8.86 6.15
N VAL A 95 2.25 8.69 5.25
CA VAL A 95 2.40 9.52 4.04
C VAL A 95 1.19 9.27 3.13
N VAL A 96 0.80 8.00 3.01
CA VAL A 96 -0.42 7.57 2.32
C VAL A 96 -1.33 6.88 3.34
N PRO A 97 -2.65 7.11 3.32
CA PRO A 97 -3.55 6.37 4.19
C PRO A 97 -3.45 4.85 3.93
N ARG A 98 -3.14 4.07 4.97
CA ARG A 98 -2.97 2.61 4.87
C ARG A 98 -4.17 1.92 4.21
N ARG A 99 -5.39 2.42 4.49
CA ARG A 99 -6.61 1.89 3.86
C ARG A 99 -6.57 1.95 2.34
N TRP A 100 -5.95 2.99 1.74
CA TRP A 100 -5.83 3.09 0.28
C TRP A 100 -4.86 2.05 -0.27
N VAL A 101 -3.77 1.78 0.45
CA VAL A 101 -2.83 0.71 0.09
C VAL A 101 -3.55 -0.64 0.10
N MET A 102 -4.25 -0.94 1.18
CA MET A 102 -4.96 -2.22 1.33
C MET A 102 -6.10 -2.36 0.33
N GLU A 103 -6.93 -1.33 0.14
CA GLU A 103 -8.10 -1.40 -0.74
C GLU A 103 -7.70 -1.67 -2.21
N VAL A 104 -6.61 -1.07 -2.66
CA VAL A 104 -6.19 -1.17 -4.07
C VAL A 104 -5.27 -2.37 -4.32
N TRP A 105 -4.37 -2.68 -3.36
CA TRP A 105 -3.25 -3.60 -3.60
C TRP A 105 -3.37 -4.96 -2.92
N HIS A 106 -4.41 -5.21 -2.10
CA HIS A 106 -4.49 -6.46 -1.33
C HIS A 106 -4.50 -7.73 -2.21
N HIS A 107 -5.15 -7.73 -3.38
CA HIS A 107 -5.09 -8.87 -4.30
C HIS A 107 -3.67 -9.08 -4.82
N SER A 108 -3.06 -8.04 -5.41
CA SER A 108 -1.69 -8.15 -5.92
C SER A 108 -0.68 -8.54 -4.84
N LEU A 109 -0.82 -8.02 -3.62
CA LEU A 109 0.04 -8.39 -2.50
C LEU A 109 -0.20 -9.82 -2.04
N ARG A 110 -1.44 -10.31 -2.09
CA ARG A 110 -1.76 -11.71 -1.77
C ARG A 110 -1.16 -12.64 -2.81
N ASP A 111 -1.28 -12.31 -4.09
CA ASP A 111 -0.75 -13.11 -5.19
C ASP A 111 0.78 -13.25 -5.11
N ILE A 112 1.49 -12.18 -4.76
CA ILE A 112 2.95 -12.22 -4.62
C ILE A 112 3.43 -12.69 -3.25
N SER A 113 2.56 -12.90 -2.28
CA SER A 113 2.93 -13.11 -0.87
C SER A 113 3.85 -14.30 -0.68
N THR A 114 3.54 -15.44 -1.30
CA THR A 114 4.36 -16.65 -1.19
C THR A 114 5.75 -16.44 -1.77
N GLY A 115 5.84 -15.98 -3.01
CA GLY A 115 7.13 -15.74 -3.67
C GLY A 115 7.96 -14.66 -2.97
N ALA A 116 7.34 -13.59 -2.50
CA ALA A 116 8.01 -12.56 -1.73
C ALA A 116 8.61 -13.12 -0.42
N LYS A 117 7.89 -14.00 0.29
CA LYS A 117 8.37 -14.65 1.51
C LYS A 117 9.55 -15.59 1.23
N VAL A 118 9.50 -16.36 0.15
CA VAL A 118 10.62 -17.22 -0.29
C VAL A 118 11.86 -16.36 -0.58
N MET A 119 11.71 -15.28 -1.33
CA MET A 119 12.80 -14.35 -1.65
C MET A 119 13.38 -13.67 -0.40
N LEU A 120 12.53 -13.26 0.53
CA LEU A 120 12.96 -12.65 1.79
C LEU A 120 13.77 -13.63 2.65
N ASN A 121 13.29 -14.86 2.79
CA ASN A 121 13.98 -15.90 3.56
C ASN A 121 15.34 -16.24 2.93
N ASP A 122 15.40 -16.45 1.62
CA ASP A 122 16.65 -16.71 0.92
C ASP A 122 17.68 -15.58 1.13
N ARG A 123 17.21 -14.32 1.15
CA ARG A 123 18.10 -13.19 1.41
C ARG A 123 18.58 -13.13 2.85
N LEU A 124 17.70 -13.39 3.82
CA LEU A 124 18.08 -13.41 5.23
C LEU A 124 19.07 -14.53 5.53
N GLU A 125 18.96 -15.68 4.86
CA GLU A 125 19.91 -16.79 5.01
C GLU A 125 21.28 -16.45 4.42
N ARG A 126 21.33 -15.69 3.31
CA ARG A 126 22.60 -15.30 2.67
C ARG A 126 23.28 -14.12 3.35
N ASP A 127 22.53 -13.19 3.91
CA ASP A 127 23.05 -11.95 4.48
C ASP A 127 22.35 -11.67 5.82
N GLN A 128 22.92 -12.25 6.87
CA GLN A 128 22.34 -12.21 8.23
C GLN A 128 22.30 -10.80 8.83
N ASP A 129 23.15 -9.89 8.34
CA ASP A 129 23.25 -8.53 8.86
C ASP A 129 22.28 -7.55 8.16
N TYR A 130 21.62 -7.98 7.08
CA TYR A 130 20.77 -7.13 6.28
C TYR A 130 19.37 -7.71 6.09
N ALA A 131 18.37 -7.06 6.68
CA ALA A 131 16.96 -7.39 6.45
C ALA A 131 16.40 -6.52 5.30
N PRO A 132 16.38 -7.04 4.06
CA PRO A 132 15.80 -6.30 2.94
C PRO A 132 14.29 -6.19 3.11
N TRP A 133 13.71 -5.12 2.57
CA TRP A 133 12.26 -4.92 2.50
C TRP A 133 11.55 -5.01 3.86
N GLN A 134 12.11 -4.36 4.87
CA GLN A 134 11.64 -4.39 6.27
C GLN A 134 10.19 -3.92 6.45
N TYR A 135 9.68 -3.09 5.54
CA TYR A 135 8.30 -2.59 5.59
C TYR A 135 7.32 -3.51 4.85
N LEU A 136 7.80 -4.25 3.85
CA LEU A 136 6.98 -5.17 3.07
C LEU A 136 6.51 -6.35 3.91
N TRP A 137 7.37 -6.91 4.76
CA TRP A 137 7.06 -8.08 5.58
C TRP A 137 5.77 -7.90 6.42
N PRO A 138 5.65 -6.84 7.27
CA PRO A 138 4.42 -6.60 8.02
C PRO A 138 3.21 -6.33 7.12
N LEU A 139 3.42 -5.75 5.93
CA LEU A 139 2.33 -5.51 4.98
C LEU A 139 1.77 -6.82 4.42
N LEU A 140 2.62 -7.80 4.10
CA LEU A 140 2.20 -9.12 3.62
C LEU A 140 1.40 -9.89 4.68
N ASP A 141 1.78 -9.77 5.96
CA ASP A 141 1.04 -10.39 7.06
C ASP A 141 -0.33 -9.74 7.26
N ASP A 142 -0.41 -8.42 7.16
CA ASP A 142 -1.69 -7.71 7.22
C ASP A 142 -2.63 -8.10 6.08
N VAL A 143 -2.09 -8.27 4.88
CA VAL A 143 -2.87 -8.64 3.69
C VAL A 143 -3.48 -10.02 3.83
N ALA A 144 -2.81 -10.96 4.51
CA ALA A 144 -3.34 -12.30 4.75
C ALA A 144 -4.66 -12.27 5.55
N HIS A 145 -4.83 -11.27 6.41
CA HIS A 145 -6.00 -11.10 7.27
C HIS A 145 -6.97 -10.00 6.79
N TYR A 146 -6.60 -9.29 5.71
CA TYR A 146 -7.42 -8.19 5.21
C TYR A 146 -8.64 -8.69 4.45
N GLN A 147 -9.80 -8.22 4.90
CA GLN A 147 -11.06 -8.37 4.18
C GLN A 147 -11.50 -7.01 3.64
N SER A 148 -11.54 -6.89 2.32
CA SER A 148 -12.09 -5.68 1.69
C SER A 148 -13.56 -5.52 2.05
N ARG A 149 -13.97 -4.29 2.34
CA ARG A 149 -15.39 -3.95 2.53
C ARG A 149 -16.15 -3.91 1.20
N GLY A 150 -15.46 -4.02 0.08
CA GLY A 150 -16.02 -4.03 -1.26
C GLY A 150 -16.49 -5.42 -1.70
N LEU A 151 -17.13 -5.47 -2.87
CA LEU A 151 -17.63 -6.71 -3.48
C LEU A 151 -16.53 -7.65 -4.00
N CYS A 152 -15.28 -7.20 -4.04
CA CYS A 152 -14.15 -7.96 -4.60
C CYS A 152 -13.73 -9.16 -3.74
N CYS A 153 -13.96 -9.11 -2.42
CA CYS A 153 -13.65 -10.19 -1.48
C CYS A 153 -14.94 -10.81 -0.95
N ARG A 154 -15.78 -11.30 -1.83
CA ARG A 154 -16.95 -12.08 -1.40
C ARG A 154 -16.48 -13.34 -0.68
N PRO A 155 -17.06 -13.67 0.50
CA PRO A 155 -16.83 -14.96 1.13
C PRO A 155 -17.09 -16.08 0.12
N GLN A 156 -16.21 -17.07 0.08
CA GLN A 156 -16.33 -18.24 -0.83
C GLN A 156 -17.62 -19.04 -0.58
N ASP A 157 -18.34 -18.75 0.51
CA ASP A 157 -19.62 -19.38 0.88
C ASP A 157 -20.75 -19.18 -0.15
N LEU A 158 -20.67 -18.13 -0.99
CA LEU A 158 -21.64 -17.94 -2.08
C LEU A 158 -21.32 -18.79 -3.32
N ALA A 159 -20.11 -19.29 -3.46
CA ALA A 159 -19.76 -20.20 -4.54
C ALA A 159 -20.29 -21.63 -4.29
N ALA A 160 -20.42 -22.02 -3.04
CA ALA A 160 -20.98 -23.32 -2.64
C ALA A 160 -22.52 -23.38 -2.76
N ALA A 161 -23.22 -22.26 -2.60
CA ALA A 161 -24.69 -22.19 -2.70
C ALA A 161 -25.21 -22.22 -4.16
N GLY A 162 -24.33 -21.89 -5.14
CA GLY A 162 -24.69 -21.88 -6.57
C GLY A 162 -24.57 -23.24 -7.27
N SER A 163 -24.01 -24.26 -6.61
CA SER A 163 -23.76 -25.58 -7.19
C SER A 163 -24.75 -26.68 -6.81
N GLN A 164 -25.88 -26.35 -6.18
CA GLN A 164 -26.97 -27.32 -6.07
C GLN A 164 -27.70 -27.42 -7.42
N PRO A 165 -27.63 -28.56 -8.10
CA PRO A 165 -28.46 -28.78 -9.28
C PRO A 165 -29.94 -28.66 -8.90
N PRO A 166 -30.80 -28.12 -9.81
CA PRO A 166 -32.22 -28.04 -9.54
C PRO A 166 -32.72 -29.46 -9.24
N ALA A 167 -33.43 -29.61 -8.14
CA ALA A 167 -34.12 -30.85 -7.82
C ALA A 167 -35.06 -31.17 -8.99
N GLU A 168 -34.79 -32.27 -9.68
CA GLU A 168 -35.69 -32.78 -10.72
C GLU A 168 -37.05 -33.12 -10.11
N PRO A 169 -38.18 -32.84 -10.83
CA PRO A 169 -39.51 -33.02 -10.34
C PRO A 169 -39.95 -34.51 -10.27
#